data_1abcfc3af140da2bc9ba5195a220c1de
#
_entry.id   1abcfc3af140da2bc9ba5195a220c1de
#
_cell.length_a   1.000
_cell.length_b   1.000
_cell.length_c   1.000
_cell.angle_alpha   90.00
_cell.angle_beta   90.00
_cell.angle_gamma   90.00
#
_symmetry.space_group_name_H-M   'P 1'
#
loop_
_entity.id
_entity.type
_entity.pdbx_description
1 polymer ?
#
loop_
_entity_poly.entity_id
_entity_poly.type
_entity_poly.pdbx_seq_one_letter_code
_entity_poly.pdbx_strand_id
1 'polypeptide(L)'
;MSHRAVWLPAGLTILLLGCRHQTEQYVLPDQVTDFSALYASNCAGCHGQDGRSGPARPLNDPLFLAVIGKERLRDVIANGVPGKAMPAFAQSAGGTLTDQQISIVASEVEARWSRPQEFVGVALPPYTAELGDAKHGAHVFRGYCARCHGEDGTGSAKGGSVVNPAYLALVSDQSLRTTVIAGRAGQGSPDWRSDEPGHAMSQQEISDVVAWLSAQRPLPGEMAKGGATAP
;
A
#
# COMPACT_ATOMS: atom_id res chain seq x y z
N MET A 1 -40.95 33.41 -80.31
CA MET A 1 -39.83 32.56 -79.74
C MET A 1 -40.05 32.45 -78.24
N SER A 2 -40.54 31.30 -77.81
CA SER A 2 -41.05 31.14 -76.47
C SER A 2 -40.04 30.25 -75.69
N HIS A 3 -39.30 30.84 -74.69
CA HIS A 3 -38.35 30.12 -73.84
C HIS A 3 -39.09 29.50 -72.64
N ARG A 4 -39.21 28.19 -72.62
CA ARG A 4 -39.70 27.44 -71.43
C ARG A 4 -38.55 27.18 -70.49
N ALA A 5 -38.66 27.76 -69.33
CA ALA A 5 -37.74 27.48 -68.23
C ALA A 5 -38.09 26.12 -67.59
N VAL A 6 -37.10 25.21 -67.54
CA VAL A 6 -37.23 23.90 -66.87
C VAL A 6 -36.75 24.09 -65.43
N TRP A 7 -37.67 23.90 -64.47
CA TRP A 7 -37.36 23.86 -63.08
C TRP A 7 -36.97 22.44 -62.68
N LEU A 8 -35.69 22.23 -62.23
CA LEU A 8 -35.25 20.99 -61.62
C LEU A 8 -35.53 21.08 -60.13
N PRO A 9 -36.14 20.07 -59.48
CA PRO A 9 -36.29 20.04 -58.03
C PRO A 9 -34.96 19.68 -57.37
N ALA A 10 -34.44 20.54 -56.48
CA ALA A 10 -33.34 20.27 -55.63
C ALA A 10 -33.75 19.23 -54.59
N GLY A 11 -33.29 17.99 -54.77
CA GLY A 11 -33.46 16.92 -53.81
C GLY A 11 -32.68 17.18 -52.51
N LEU A 12 -33.41 17.43 -51.44
CA LEU A 12 -32.83 17.58 -50.09
C LEU A 12 -32.46 16.20 -49.55
N THR A 13 -31.18 15.81 -49.65
CA THR A 13 -30.66 14.57 -49.08
C THR A 13 -30.46 14.79 -47.58
N ILE A 14 -31.40 14.35 -46.76
CA ILE A 14 -31.26 14.31 -45.30
C ILE A 14 -30.30 13.18 -44.95
N LEU A 15 -29.04 13.54 -44.62
CA LEU A 15 -28.07 12.63 -44.00
C LEU A 15 -28.52 12.35 -42.57
N LEU A 16 -29.17 11.23 -42.33
CA LEU A 16 -29.40 10.68 -41.00
C LEU A 16 -28.06 10.23 -40.41
N LEU A 17 -27.36 11.14 -39.71
CA LEU A 17 -26.30 10.73 -38.81
C LEU A 17 -26.93 9.96 -37.66
N GLY A 18 -27.05 8.66 -37.81
CA GLY A 18 -27.41 7.75 -36.73
C GLY A 18 -26.31 7.83 -35.66
N CYS A 19 -26.66 8.32 -34.48
CA CYS A 19 -25.84 8.13 -33.30
C CYS A 19 -25.60 6.62 -33.14
N ARG A 20 -24.42 6.14 -33.50
CA ARG A 20 -23.98 4.80 -33.18
C ARG A 20 -23.78 4.78 -31.65
N HIS A 21 -24.82 4.43 -30.94
CA HIS A 21 -24.72 4.05 -29.53
C HIS A 21 -23.85 2.78 -29.51
N GLN A 22 -22.57 2.94 -29.16
CA GLN A 22 -21.80 1.79 -28.75
C GLN A 22 -22.44 1.34 -27.42
N THR A 23 -23.17 0.25 -27.46
CA THR A 23 -23.59 -0.46 -26.26
C THR A 23 -22.30 -0.99 -25.65
N GLU A 24 -21.73 -0.26 -24.69
CA GLU A 24 -20.70 -0.83 -23.81
C GLU A 24 -21.31 -2.06 -23.19
N GLN A 25 -20.74 -3.21 -23.52
CA GLN A 25 -21.21 -4.47 -23.00
C GLN A 25 -20.95 -4.44 -21.48
N TYR A 26 -22.01 -4.43 -20.68
CA TYR A 26 -21.89 -4.47 -19.23
C TYR A 26 -21.16 -5.75 -18.81
N VAL A 27 -20.02 -5.60 -18.15
CA VAL A 27 -19.25 -6.69 -17.58
C VAL A 27 -19.63 -6.82 -16.11
N LEU A 28 -20.02 -8.00 -15.67
CA LEU A 28 -20.34 -8.26 -14.27
C LEU A 28 -19.09 -8.03 -13.41
N PRO A 29 -19.23 -7.50 -12.19
CA PRO A 29 -18.09 -7.20 -11.32
C PRO A 29 -17.14 -8.37 -11.11
N ASP A 30 -17.64 -9.59 -10.98
CA ASP A 30 -16.88 -10.84 -10.83
C ASP A 30 -16.17 -11.30 -12.10
N GLN A 31 -16.52 -10.75 -13.26
CA GLN A 31 -15.93 -11.04 -14.56
C GLN A 31 -14.85 -10.04 -14.99
N VAL A 32 -14.66 -8.96 -14.21
CA VAL A 32 -13.60 -7.98 -14.48
C VAL A 32 -12.24 -8.64 -14.24
N THR A 33 -11.39 -8.71 -15.27
CA THR A 33 -10.04 -9.26 -15.20
C THR A 33 -8.95 -8.24 -15.54
N ASP A 34 -9.34 -7.02 -15.89
CA ASP A 34 -8.39 -5.94 -16.11
C ASP A 34 -7.80 -5.45 -14.79
N PHE A 35 -6.46 -5.53 -14.68
CA PHE A 35 -5.75 -5.10 -13.47
C PHE A 35 -6.01 -3.64 -13.13
N SER A 36 -6.01 -2.75 -14.13
CA SER A 36 -6.16 -1.32 -13.89
C SER A 36 -7.50 -0.99 -13.28
N ALA A 37 -8.58 -1.64 -13.78
CA ALA A 37 -9.92 -1.50 -13.24
C ALA A 37 -10.02 -2.08 -11.81
N LEU A 38 -9.47 -3.29 -11.58
CA LEU A 38 -9.47 -3.93 -10.26
C LEU A 38 -8.68 -3.09 -9.23
N TYR A 39 -7.49 -2.62 -9.61
CA TYR A 39 -6.63 -1.84 -8.74
C TYR A 39 -7.22 -0.47 -8.42
N ALA A 40 -7.73 0.24 -9.43
CA ALA A 40 -8.34 1.56 -9.26
C ALA A 40 -9.54 1.51 -8.32
N SER A 41 -10.38 0.47 -8.44
CA SER A 41 -11.61 0.36 -7.65
C SER A 41 -11.39 -0.12 -6.22
N ASN A 42 -10.33 -0.92 -5.96
CA ASN A 42 -10.17 -1.60 -4.68
C ASN A 42 -8.92 -1.18 -3.90
N CYS A 43 -7.86 -0.73 -4.56
CA CYS A 43 -6.54 -0.56 -3.96
C CYS A 43 -6.05 0.89 -3.96
N ALA A 44 -6.30 1.61 -5.07
CA ALA A 44 -5.70 2.91 -5.33
C ALA A 44 -6.08 3.99 -4.31
N GLY A 45 -7.27 3.91 -3.69
CA GLY A 45 -7.71 4.86 -2.66
C GLY A 45 -6.76 4.91 -1.46
N CYS A 46 -6.17 3.77 -1.09
CA CYS A 46 -5.23 3.67 0.03
C CYS A 46 -3.77 3.64 -0.41
N HIS A 47 -3.46 2.97 -1.53
CA HIS A 47 -2.08 2.75 -1.97
C HIS A 47 -1.61 3.75 -3.05
N GLY A 48 -2.50 4.61 -3.56
CA GLY A 48 -2.23 5.53 -4.67
C GLY A 48 -2.35 4.83 -6.02
N GLN A 49 -2.60 5.61 -7.07
CA GLN A 49 -2.74 5.11 -8.46
C GLN A 49 -1.45 4.46 -8.98
N ASP A 50 -0.31 4.96 -8.52
CA ASP A 50 1.04 4.50 -8.87
C ASP A 50 1.61 3.47 -7.87
N GLY A 51 0.83 3.03 -6.88
CA GLY A 51 1.24 2.13 -5.83
C GLY A 51 2.06 2.76 -4.71
N ARG A 52 2.25 4.11 -4.67
CA ARG A 52 3.10 4.75 -3.65
C ARG A 52 2.57 6.05 -3.07
N SER A 53 1.69 6.74 -3.77
CA SER A 53 1.28 8.10 -3.39
C SER A 53 0.08 8.14 -2.45
N GLY A 54 -0.29 7.02 -1.85
CA GLY A 54 -1.39 6.91 -0.89
C GLY A 54 -0.94 6.91 0.57
N PRO A 55 -1.91 6.95 1.51
CA PRO A 55 -1.61 6.91 2.95
C PRO A 55 -1.10 5.56 3.46
N ALA A 56 -1.42 4.47 2.75
CA ALA A 56 -0.97 3.13 3.11
C ALA A 56 0.50 2.89 2.71
N ARG A 57 1.04 1.72 3.09
CA ARG A 57 2.37 1.31 2.66
C ARG A 57 2.47 1.30 1.13
N PRO A 58 3.53 1.85 0.54
CA PRO A 58 3.80 1.72 -0.88
C PRO A 58 3.85 0.25 -1.31
N LEU A 59 3.09 -0.10 -2.34
CA LEU A 59 3.18 -1.38 -3.04
C LEU A 59 4.24 -1.33 -4.14
N ASN A 60 4.48 -0.15 -4.73
CA ASN A 60 5.56 0.11 -5.67
C ASN A 60 6.87 0.34 -4.89
N ASP A 61 7.30 -0.70 -4.21
CA ASP A 61 8.51 -0.77 -3.40
C ASP A 61 9.13 -2.14 -3.63
N PRO A 62 10.18 -2.25 -4.49
CA PRO A 62 10.79 -3.53 -4.85
C PRO A 62 11.30 -4.31 -3.65
N LEU A 63 11.82 -3.63 -2.62
CA LEU A 63 12.33 -4.27 -1.43
C LEU A 63 11.19 -4.88 -0.59
N PHE A 64 10.10 -4.13 -0.41
CA PHE A 64 8.91 -4.66 0.25
C PHE A 64 8.39 -5.91 -0.46
N LEU A 65 8.29 -5.86 -1.80
CA LEU A 65 7.82 -7.01 -2.58
C LEU A 65 8.77 -8.21 -2.47
N ALA A 66 10.09 -7.97 -2.48
CA ALA A 66 11.06 -9.05 -2.28
C ALA A 66 10.96 -9.70 -0.89
N VAL A 67 10.64 -8.91 0.15
CA VAL A 67 10.53 -9.40 1.53
C VAL A 67 9.20 -10.13 1.77
N ILE A 68 8.08 -9.60 1.27
CA ILE A 68 6.75 -10.23 1.48
C ILE A 68 6.57 -11.48 0.64
N GLY A 69 7.05 -11.47 -0.61
CA GLY A 69 6.85 -12.53 -1.60
C GLY A 69 5.40 -12.66 -2.07
N LYS A 70 5.24 -13.24 -3.25
CA LYS A 70 3.95 -13.29 -3.96
C LYS A 70 2.84 -13.99 -3.18
N GLU A 71 3.14 -15.13 -2.58
CA GLU A 71 2.13 -15.94 -1.88
C GLU A 71 1.58 -15.18 -0.67
N ARG A 72 2.45 -14.57 0.12
CA ARG A 72 2.03 -13.79 1.28
C ARG A 72 1.31 -12.50 0.86
N LEU A 73 1.73 -11.86 -0.22
CA LEU A 73 1.03 -10.71 -0.79
C LEU A 73 -0.42 -11.07 -1.15
N ARG A 74 -0.61 -12.22 -1.83
CA ARG A 74 -1.93 -12.75 -2.15
C ARG A 74 -2.77 -13.01 -0.90
N ASP A 75 -2.18 -13.63 0.13
CA ASP A 75 -2.85 -13.91 1.41
C ASP A 75 -3.31 -12.63 2.10
N VAL A 76 -2.47 -11.59 2.13
CA VAL A 76 -2.80 -10.30 2.74
C VAL A 76 -3.92 -9.60 1.97
N ILE A 77 -3.93 -9.68 0.64
CA ILE A 77 -5.02 -9.13 -0.17
C ILE A 77 -6.32 -9.90 0.14
N ALA A 78 -6.26 -11.24 0.17
CA ALA A 78 -7.44 -12.06 0.40
C ALA A 78 -8.07 -11.82 1.77
N ASN A 79 -7.26 -11.86 2.82
CA ASN A 79 -7.72 -11.92 4.21
C ASN A 79 -7.65 -10.58 4.96
N GLY A 80 -7.02 -9.57 4.34
CA GLY A 80 -6.77 -8.28 4.99
C GLY A 80 -5.81 -8.39 6.17
N VAL A 81 -5.80 -7.36 7.00
CA VAL A 81 -5.05 -7.32 8.26
C VAL A 81 -6.05 -7.15 9.40
N PRO A 82 -6.30 -8.20 10.21
CA PRO A 82 -7.33 -8.19 11.25
C PRO A 82 -7.20 -6.99 12.21
N GLY A 83 -8.31 -6.29 12.43
CA GLY A 83 -8.36 -5.12 13.32
C GLY A 83 -7.61 -3.89 12.83
N LYS A 84 -7.23 -3.84 11.55
CA LYS A 84 -6.50 -2.72 10.92
C LYS A 84 -7.24 -2.20 9.68
N ALA A 85 -6.71 -1.12 9.09
CA ALA A 85 -7.35 -0.43 7.97
C ALA A 85 -7.36 -1.21 6.65
N MET A 86 -6.55 -2.27 6.50
CA MET A 86 -6.54 -3.12 5.31
C MET A 86 -7.67 -4.16 5.42
N PRO A 87 -8.79 -4.03 4.67
CA PRO A 87 -9.89 -4.99 4.74
C PRO A 87 -9.54 -6.28 3.99
N ALA A 88 -10.30 -7.35 4.26
CA ALA A 88 -10.29 -8.55 3.44
C ALA A 88 -11.00 -8.29 2.11
N PHE A 89 -10.40 -8.72 1.00
CA PHE A 89 -11.01 -8.58 -0.32
C PHE A 89 -11.62 -9.87 -0.87
N ALA A 90 -11.24 -11.04 -0.34
CA ALA A 90 -11.81 -12.32 -0.79
C ALA A 90 -13.29 -12.43 -0.43
N GLN A 91 -14.11 -12.91 -1.35
CA GLN A 91 -15.53 -13.24 -1.10
C GLN A 91 -15.68 -14.20 0.07
N SER A 92 -14.80 -15.19 0.21
CA SER A 92 -14.77 -16.14 1.32
C SER A 92 -14.50 -15.49 2.69
N ALA A 93 -13.92 -14.28 2.70
CA ALA A 93 -13.62 -13.51 3.91
C ALA A 93 -14.53 -12.25 4.05
N GLY A 94 -15.65 -12.20 3.30
CA GLY A 94 -16.61 -11.11 3.33
C GLY A 94 -16.29 -9.93 2.41
N GLY A 95 -15.27 -10.05 1.57
CA GLY A 95 -14.91 -9.06 0.55
C GLY A 95 -15.70 -9.21 -0.75
N THR A 96 -15.24 -8.54 -1.80
CA THR A 96 -15.95 -8.47 -3.09
C THR A 96 -15.23 -9.16 -4.24
N LEU A 97 -13.95 -9.51 -4.08
CA LEU A 97 -13.14 -10.09 -5.14
C LEU A 97 -13.18 -11.61 -5.14
N THR A 98 -13.25 -12.18 -6.34
CA THR A 98 -13.06 -13.60 -6.56
C THR A 98 -11.58 -13.99 -6.35
N ASP A 99 -11.30 -15.28 -6.12
CA ASP A 99 -9.93 -15.80 -6.01
C ASP A 99 -9.11 -15.53 -7.27
N GLN A 100 -9.74 -15.54 -8.44
CA GLN A 100 -9.10 -15.18 -9.71
C GLN A 100 -8.67 -13.72 -9.72
N GLN A 101 -9.54 -12.81 -9.31
CA GLN A 101 -9.24 -11.37 -9.25
C GLN A 101 -8.13 -11.05 -8.25
N ILE A 102 -8.14 -11.69 -7.08
CA ILE A 102 -7.05 -11.58 -6.10
C ILE A 102 -5.72 -12.05 -6.69
N SER A 103 -5.74 -13.18 -7.41
CA SER A 103 -4.54 -13.73 -8.06
C SER A 103 -4.03 -12.80 -9.16
N ILE A 104 -4.92 -12.18 -9.93
CA ILE A 104 -4.57 -11.16 -10.94
C ILE A 104 -3.91 -9.97 -10.24
N VAL A 105 -4.53 -9.39 -9.21
CA VAL A 105 -3.98 -8.22 -8.52
C VAL A 105 -2.61 -8.53 -7.93
N ALA A 106 -2.43 -9.65 -7.22
CA ALA A 106 -1.15 -10.01 -6.63
C ALA A 106 -0.07 -10.22 -7.69
N SER A 107 -0.39 -10.92 -8.79
CA SER A 107 0.56 -11.20 -9.86
C SER A 107 0.97 -9.94 -10.63
N GLU A 108 0.03 -9.04 -10.89
CA GLU A 108 0.29 -7.80 -11.62
C GLU A 108 1.05 -6.77 -10.76
N VAL A 109 0.79 -6.70 -9.46
CA VAL A 109 1.59 -5.90 -8.51
C VAL A 109 3.05 -6.37 -8.56
N GLU A 110 3.29 -7.67 -8.48
CA GLU A 110 4.61 -8.26 -8.59
C GLU A 110 5.26 -7.96 -9.95
N ALA A 111 4.56 -8.25 -11.06
CA ALA A 111 5.09 -8.07 -12.40
C ALA A 111 5.47 -6.62 -12.71
N ARG A 112 4.71 -5.67 -12.20
CA ARG A 112 4.92 -4.24 -12.47
C ARG A 112 6.00 -3.63 -11.61
N TRP A 113 6.05 -3.98 -10.31
CA TRP A 113 6.81 -3.23 -9.32
C TRP A 113 7.92 -4.02 -8.64
N SER A 114 7.98 -5.35 -8.76
CA SER A 114 9.11 -6.10 -8.21
C SER A 114 10.37 -5.91 -9.07
N ARG A 115 11.52 -6.07 -8.43
CA ARG A 115 12.85 -6.00 -9.07
C ARG A 115 13.74 -7.10 -8.45
N PRO A 116 13.42 -8.38 -8.66
CA PRO A 116 14.10 -9.48 -7.98
C PRO A 116 15.60 -9.51 -8.26
N GLN A 117 16.05 -9.00 -9.40
CA GLN A 117 17.47 -8.95 -9.76
C GLN A 117 18.29 -8.04 -8.83
N GLU A 118 17.67 -7.03 -8.23
CA GLU A 118 18.33 -6.12 -7.29
C GLU A 118 18.68 -6.78 -5.96
N PHE A 119 18.09 -7.95 -5.67
CA PHE A 119 18.24 -8.65 -4.40
C PHE A 119 18.92 -10.02 -4.53
N VAL A 120 19.48 -10.34 -5.69
CA VAL A 120 20.23 -11.59 -5.87
C VAL A 120 21.45 -11.59 -4.95
N GLY A 121 21.56 -12.62 -4.10
CA GLY A 121 22.66 -12.74 -3.12
C GLY A 121 22.51 -11.86 -1.87
N VAL A 122 21.45 -11.08 -1.75
CA VAL A 122 21.16 -10.30 -0.54
C VAL A 122 20.41 -11.17 0.47
N ALA A 123 20.95 -11.29 1.69
CA ALA A 123 20.26 -11.96 2.80
C ALA A 123 19.15 -11.07 3.35
N LEU A 124 17.96 -11.18 2.77
CA LEU A 124 16.80 -10.40 3.20
C LEU A 124 16.32 -10.84 4.59
N PRO A 125 15.95 -9.90 5.49
CA PRO A 125 15.28 -10.23 6.73
C PRO A 125 13.93 -10.94 6.44
N PRO A 126 13.55 -11.94 7.25
CA PRO A 126 12.27 -12.64 7.04
C PRO A 126 11.09 -11.69 7.23
N TYR A 127 10.05 -11.89 6.41
CA TYR A 127 8.82 -11.09 6.49
C TYR A 127 8.21 -11.14 7.90
N THR A 128 8.07 -12.32 8.48
CA THR A 128 7.54 -12.54 9.83
C THR A 128 8.65 -12.94 10.80
N ALA A 129 8.56 -12.49 12.04
CA ALA A 129 9.34 -12.97 13.16
C ALA A 129 8.58 -12.68 14.45
N GLU A 130 8.95 -13.38 15.51
CA GLU A 130 8.49 -13.07 16.87
C GLU A 130 9.01 -11.70 17.32
N LEU A 131 8.27 -11.07 18.24
CA LEU A 131 8.74 -9.85 18.89
C LEU A 131 9.96 -10.13 19.73
N GLY A 132 10.90 -9.18 19.74
CA GLY A 132 12.12 -9.25 20.52
C GLY A 132 11.99 -8.64 21.91
N ASP A 133 13.13 -8.20 22.45
CA ASP A 133 13.21 -7.51 23.73
C ASP A 133 13.01 -6.00 23.56
N ALA A 134 11.91 -5.48 24.12
CA ALA A 134 11.58 -4.06 24.06
C ALA A 134 12.60 -3.15 24.77
N LYS A 135 13.29 -3.63 25.82
CA LYS A 135 14.34 -2.84 26.51
C LYS A 135 15.57 -2.67 25.62
N HIS A 136 16.01 -3.77 24.98
CA HIS A 136 17.07 -3.70 23.99
C HIS A 136 16.61 -2.88 22.76
N GLY A 137 15.35 -3.02 22.35
CA GLY A 137 14.74 -2.25 21.26
C GLY A 137 14.82 -0.73 21.47
N ALA A 138 14.68 -0.23 22.70
CA ALA A 138 14.91 1.19 23.00
C ALA A 138 16.35 1.62 22.71
N HIS A 139 17.32 0.72 22.90
CA HIS A 139 18.73 0.98 22.60
C HIS A 139 18.98 1.00 21.09
N VAL A 140 18.44 0.00 20.41
CA VAL A 140 18.47 -0.09 18.94
C VAL A 140 17.82 1.15 18.31
N PHE A 141 16.65 1.57 18.83
CA PHE A 141 15.98 2.79 18.34
C PHE A 141 16.89 4.02 18.42
N ARG A 142 17.56 4.22 19.54
CA ARG A 142 18.49 5.35 19.69
C ARG A 142 19.66 5.30 18.71
N GLY A 143 20.17 4.10 18.41
CA GLY A 143 21.27 3.92 17.46
C GLY A 143 20.89 4.18 16.00
N TYR A 144 19.71 3.75 15.58
CA TYR A 144 19.32 3.75 14.16
C TYR A 144 18.28 4.82 13.79
N CYS A 145 17.40 5.21 14.73
CA CYS A 145 16.18 5.95 14.40
C CYS A 145 16.13 7.36 15.01
N ALA A 146 16.75 7.54 16.20
CA ALA A 146 16.64 8.77 16.98
C ALA A 146 17.17 10.00 16.26
N ARG A 147 18.17 9.84 15.39
CA ARG A 147 18.73 10.92 14.56
C ARG A 147 17.65 11.68 13.78
N CYS A 148 16.59 10.98 13.34
CA CYS A 148 15.49 11.57 12.59
C CYS A 148 14.23 11.70 13.44
N HIS A 149 13.95 10.75 14.35
CA HIS A 149 12.67 10.67 15.06
C HIS A 149 12.74 11.18 16.52
N GLY A 150 13.87 11.73 16.95
CA GLY A 150 14.08 12.14 18.36
C GLY A 150 14.39 10.95 19.26
N GLU A 151 15.02 11.22 20.41
CA GLU A 151 15.54 10.19 21.35
C GLU A 151 14.46 9.26 21.88
N ASP A 152 13.25 9.77 22.02
CA ASP A 152 12.06 9.07 22.52
C ASP A 152 11.03 8.71 21.44
N GLY A 153 11.33 8.99 20.15
CA GLY A 153 10.46 8.71 19.03
C GLY A 153 9.30 9.69 18.84
N THR A 154 9.25 10.79 19.60
CA THR A 154 8.15 11.78 19.51
C THR A 154 8.28 12.71 18.30
N GLY A 155 9.39 12.60 17.56
CA GLY A 155 9.66 13.35 16.35
C GLY A 155 10.75 14.41 16.54
N SER A 156 11.20 14.96 15.42
CA SER A 156 12.17 16.06 15.34
C SER A 156 11.89 16.92 14.11
N ALA A 157 12.75 17.88 13.82
CA ALA A 157 12.69 18.66 12.58
C ALA A 157 12.94 17.79 11.32
N LYS A 158 13.50 16.58 11.45
CA LYS A 158 13.87 15.71 10.34
C LYS A 158 12.85 14.59 10.10
N GLY A 159 12.11 14.17 11.12
CA GLY A 159 11.17 13.07 11.02
C GLY A 159 10.03 13.18 12.04
N GLY A 160 8.83 12.82 11.63
CA GLY A 160 7.65 12.83 12.50
C GLY A 160 7.73 11.81 13.62
N SER A 161 6.76 11.91 14.56
CA SER A 161 6.62 10.93 15.65
C SER A 161 6.30 9.53 15.12
N VAL A 162 7.07 8.55 15.62
CA VAL A 162 6.82 7.11 15.37
C VAL A 162 6.12 6.45 16.56
N VAL A 163 5.96 7.17 17.65
CA VAL A 163 5.24 6.72 18.86
C VAL A 163 3.89 7.42 19.04
N ASN A 164 3.40 8.12 18.00
CA ASN A 164 2.08 8.74 18.04
C ASN A 164 1.00 7.68 18.29
N PRO A 165 0.15 7.83 19.33
CA PRO A 165 -0.85 6.84 19.71
C PRO A 165 -1.84 6.50 18.59
N ALA A 166 -2.29 7.52 17.83
CA ALA A 166 -3.22 7.30 16.71
C ALA A 166 -2.56 6.51 15.58
N TYR A 167 -1.29 6.80 15.26
CA TYR A 167 -0.53 6.02 14.29
C TYR A 167 -0.35 4.56 14.75
N LEU A 168 0.09 4.35 15.99
CA LEU A 168 0.32 3.00 16.52
C LEU A 168 -0.95 2.18 16.65
N ALA A 169 -2.11 2.81 16.84
CA ALA A 169 -3.40 2.12 16.82
C ALA A 169 -3.77 1.59 15.42
N LEU A 170 -3.36 2.28 14.36
CA LEU A 170 -3.69 1.94 12.97
C LEU A 170 -2.79 0.85 12.38
N VAL A 171 -1.54 0.69 12.89
CA VAL A 171 -0.56 -0.23 12.33
C VAL A 171 -0.40 -1.49 13.18
N SER A 172 -0.14 -2.64 12.54
CA SER A 172 0.21 -3.89 13.21
C SER A 172 1.72 -3.98 13.46
N ASP A 173 2.15 -4.94 14.31
CA ASP A 173 3.58 -5.24 14.49
C ASP A 173 4.22 -5.67 13.17
N GLN A 174 3.48 -6.41 12.35
CA GLN A 174 3.92 -6.76 11.01
C GLN A 174 4.13 -5.53 10.12
N SER A 175 3.25 -4.52 10.22
CA SER A 175 3.42 -3.26 9.49
C SER A 175 4.62 -2.46 9.99
N LEU A 176 4.85 -2.43 11.30
CA LEU A 176 6.06 -1.83 11.88
C LEU A 176 7.31 -2.55 11.39
N ARG A 177 7.32 -3.90 11.47
CA ARG A 177 8.45 -4.71 11.00
C ARG A 177 8.78 -4.45 9.54
N THR A 178 7.79 -4.50 8.66
CA THR A 178 8.03 -4.24 7.24
C THR A 178 8.47 -2.79 6.97
N THR A 179 8.05 -1.84 7.80
CA THR A 179 8.50 -0.44 7.71
C THR A 179 9.96 -0.30 8.13
N VAL A 180 10.39 -0.99 9.18
CA VAL A 180 11.80 -1.02 9.58
C VAL A 180 12.66 -1.69 8.51
N ILE A 181 12.21 -2.83 7.97
CA ILE A 181 12.96 -3.57 6.94
C ILE A 181 13.08 -2.76 5.64
N ALA A 182 11.98 -2.31 5.09
CA ALA A 182 11.98 -1.70 3.75
C ALA A 182 12.16 -0.18 3.76
N GLY A 183 12.12 0.44 4.92
CA GLY A 183 12.16 1.90 5.01
C GLY A 183 10.96 2.57 4.35
N ARG A 184 11.14 3.84 4.03
CA ARG A 184 10.26 4.66 3.19
C ARG A 184 11.13 5.62 2.36
N ALA A 185 11.79 5.10 1.34
CA ALA A 185 12.75 5.86 0.53
C ALA A 185 12.16 7.15 -0.03
N GLY A 186 10.88 7.17 -0.44
CA GLY A 186 10.17 8.38 -0.89
C GLY A 186 9.96 9.44 0.20
N GLN A 187 10.21 9.12 1.47
CA GLN A 187 10.13 10.02 2.62
C GLN A 187 11.48 10.18 3.33
N GLY A 188 12.57 9.71 2.73
CA GLY A 188 13.93 9.81 3.28
C GLY A 188 14.24 8.85 4.43
N SER A 189 13.38 7.87 4.71
CA SER A 189 13.66 6.82 5.70
C SER A 189 14.43 5.68 5.03
N PRO A 190 15.66 5.35 5.49
CA PRO A 190 16.45 4.25 4.93
C PRO A 190 15.79 2.91 5.25
N ASP A 191 16.23 1.86 4.54
CA ASP A 191 15.90 0.48 4.86
C ASP A 191 16.82 -0.08 5.99
N TRP A 192 16.64 -1.35 6.35
CA TRP A 192 17.38 -2.00 7.44
C TRP A 192 18.92 -2.00 7.26
N ARG A 193 19.41 -1.78 6.03
CA ARG A 193 20.85 -1.69 5.73
C ARG A 193 21.46 -0.40 6.23
N SER A 194 20.62 0.58 6.64
CA SER A 194 21.04 1.92 7.03
C SER A 194 21.63 2.74 5.87
N ASP A 195 21.77 4.02 6.06
CA ASP A 195 22.52 4.92 5.21
C ASP A 195 24.01 5.04 5.60
N GLU A 196 24.42 4.34 6.68
CA GLU A 196 25.79 4.25 7.13
C GLU A 196 26.40 2.89 6.74
N PRO A 197 27.46 2.87 5.90
CA PRO A 197 28.08 1.62 5.49
C PRO A 197 28.52 0.75 6.67
N GLY A 198 28.19 -0.54 6.61
CA GLY A 198 28.54 -1.49 7.68
C GLY A 198 27.65 -1.44 8.91
N HIS A 199 26.61 -0.64 8.91
CA HIS A 199 25.70 -0.46 10.05
C HIS A 199 24.29 -1.02 9.77
N ALA A 200 24.21 -2.16 9.10
CA ALA A 200 22.95 -2.84 8.84
C ALA A 200 22.38 -3.47 10.13
N MET A 201 21.08 -3.36 10.35
CA MET A 201 20.39 -3.99 11.47
C MET A 201 20.38 -5.52 11.30
N SER A 202 20.71 -6.23 12.37
CA SER A 202 20.48 -7.67 12.46
C SER A 202 18.99 -8.00 12.56
N GLN A 203 18.62 -9.27 12.30
CA GLN A 203 17.23 -9.72 12.46
C GLN A 203 16.72 -9.55 13.90
N GLN A 204 17.61 -9.72 14.89
CA GLN A 204 17.26 -9.53 16.30
C GLN A 204 16.99 -8.07 16.60
N GLU A 205 17.84 -7.14 16.16
CA GLU A 205 17.63 -5.71 16.34
C GLU A 205 16.34 -5.22 15.67
N ILE A 206 15.99 -5.75 14.49
CA ILE A 206 14.70 -5.47 13.86
C ILE A 206 13.55 -5.93 14.76
N SER A 207 13.60 -7.15 15.31
CA SER A 207 12.57 -7.67 16.21
C SER A 207 12.47 -6.89 17.52
N ASP A 208 13.60 -6.46 18.07
CA ASP A 208 13.67 -5.70 19.32
C ASP A 208 13.11 -4.29 19.17
N VAL A 209 13.48 -3.58 18.11
CA VAL A 209 12.94 -2.23 17.87
C VAL A 209 11.44 -2.27 17.58
N VAL A 210 10.95 -3.30 16.92
CA VAL A 210 9.50 -3.50 16.71
C VAL A 210 8.80 -3.77 18.04
N ALA A 211 9.39 -4.56 18.92
CA ALA A 211 8.87 -4.79 20.28
C ALA A 211 8.78 -3.50 21.09
N TRP A 212 9.82 -2.65 21.02
CA TRP A 212 9.81 -1.34 21.69
C TRP A 212 8.71 -0.42 21.12
N LEU A 213 8.58 -0.30 19.81
CA LEU A 213 7.51 0.48 19.17
C LEU A 213 6.12 -0.06 19.55
N SER A 214 5.95 -1.37 19.55
CA SER A 214 4.70 -2.04 19.93
C SER A 214 4.31 -1.72 21.38
N ALA A 215 5.29 -1.67 22.29
CA ALA A 215 5.07 -1.34 23.70
C ALA A 215 4.66 0.13 23.94
N GLN A 216 4.82 1.01 22.96
CA GLN A 216 4.34 2.39 23.02
C GLN A 216 2.85 2.54 22.67
N ARG A 217 2.17 1.45 22.31
CA ARG A 217 0.72 1.50 22.02
C ARG A 217 -0.08 1.90 23.25
N PRO A 218 -1.10 2.75 23.08
CA PRO A 218 -2.02 3.04 24.16
C PRO A 218 -2.73 1.76 24.62
N LEU A 219 -2.94 1.63 25.92
CA LEU A 219 -3.74 0.54 26.45
C LEU A 219 -5.20 0.64 25.96
N PRO A 220 -5.91 -0.50 25.83
CA PRO A 220 -7.33 -0.48 25.50
C PRO A 220 -8.10 0.45 26.43
N GLY A 221 -8.80 1.45 25.88
CA GLY A 221 -9.57 2.45 26.63
C GLY A 221 -8.85 3.77 26.91
N GLU A 222 -7.56 3.91 26.73
CA GLU A 222 -6.85 5.19 26.91
C GLU A 222 -7.16 6.20 25.80
N MET A 223 -7.34 5.73 24.57
CA MET A 223 -7.71 6.58 23.42
C MET A 223 -9.09 7.21 23.57
N ALA A 224 -10.00 6.55 24.27
CA ALA A 224 -11.34 7.09 24.52
C ALA A 224 -11.36 8.29 25.50
N LYS A 225 -10.33 8.41 26.33
CA LYS A 225 -10.21 9.49 27.33
C LYS A 225 -9.52 10.76 26.80
N GLY A 226 -8.69 10.62 25.76
CA GLY A 226 -7.96 11.74 25.16
C GLY A 226 -8.75 12.59 24.17
N GLY A 227 -9.92 12.17 23.73
CA GLY A 227 -10.77 12.88 22.76
C GLY A 227 -11.62 14.02 23.35
N ALA A 228 -11.56 14.28 24.65
CA ALA A 228 -12.43 15.25 25.33
C ALA A 228 -11.76 16.61 25.63
N THR A 229 -10.51 16.80 25.24
CA THR A 229 -9.80 18.08 25.45
C THR A 229 -9.10 18.53 24.18
N ALA A 230 -9.88 18.94 23.17
CA ALA A 230 -9.42 19.88 22.17
C ALA A 230 -10.03 21.26 22.49
N PRO A 231 -9.24 22.33 22.52
CA PRO A 231 -9.71 23.68 22.77
C PRO A 231 -10.58 24.20 21.61
#